data_629f72c574c236e9343b658a68d53be2
#
_entry.id   629f72c574c236e9343b658a68d53be2
#
_cell.length_a   1.000
_cell.length_b   1.000
_cell.length_c   1.000
_cell.angle_alpha   90.00
_cell.angle_beta   90.00
_cell.angle_gamma   90.00
#
_symmetry.space_group_name_H-M   'P 1'
#
loop_
_entity.id
_entity.type
_entity.pdbx_description
1 polymer ?
#
loop_
_entity_poly.entity_id
_entity_poly.type
_entity_poly.pdbx_seq_one_letter_code
_entity_poly.pdbx_strand_id
1 'polypeptide(L)'
;MPVPIKRLNANAPDFEPAFTSLLDRTQPFDASVDQAVRDIIAAVRREGDPALLRLTAQFDQMSLDCAEELEIPPERWRSASESLDCGLREALECASERIRAFHEYQREASWQVEQADGLRLGQQVTALERVGLYVPGGKAAYPSSVLMNAIPARVAGVEELIMVVPTPGGQISDAVLASAHLASVDRVFCIGGAQAVAALAYGTQTVPRVDKIVGPGNIYVATAKQQVFGDVGIDMIAGPSEVVVICDTGANPEWVAMDLFAQAEHDEQAQSIAICTGAGTLERVGEAIDRLLAGMERRSIIEKALAGQGALIEVTSMDQAIEVANRIAPEHLELMIAEPAPWLEKVRHAGAVFCGYQIGRASCRERV
;
A
#
# COMPACT_ATOMS: atom_id res chain seq x y z
N MET A 1 26.56 -3.95 -16.92
CA MET A 1 27.17 -2.90 -16.10
C MET A 1 26.53 -3.03 -14.73
N PRO A 2 27.27 -2.82 -13.64
CA PRO A 2 26.69 -2.85 -12.30
C PRO A 2 25.59 -1.81 -12.16
N VAL A 3 24.60 -2.12 -11.33
CA VAL A 3 23.48 -1.20 -11.04
C VAL A 3 24.01 0.00 -10.31
N PRO A 4 23.67 1.24 -10.70
CA PRO A 4 24.15 2.45 -10.03
C PRO A 4 23.41 2.72 -8.71
N ILE A 5 23.41 1.73 -7.79
CA ILE A 5 22.89 1.90 -6.44
C ILE A 5 23.92 2.60 -5.55
N LYS A 6 23.47 3.56 -4.72
CA LYS A 6 24.34 4.29 -3.79
C LYS A 6 24.95 3.34 -2.76
N ARG A 7 26.25 3.49 -2.47
CA ARG A 7 26.94 2.73 -1.41
C ARG A 7 27.45 3.70 -0.36
N LEU A 8 27.00 3.56 0.87
CA LEU A 8 27.33 4.45 1.97
C LEU A 8 27.98 3.65 3.10
N ASN A 9 28.94 4.26 3.80
CA ASN A 9 29.50 3.69 5.02
C ASN A 9 29.19 4.66 6.18
N ALA A 10 28.44 4.16 7.18
CA ALA A 10 27.97 4.98 8.29
C ALA A 10 29.08 5.56 9.20
N ASN A 11 30.33 5.10 9.02
CA ASN A 11 31.49 5.62 9.73
C ASN A 11 32.37 6.55 8.86
N ALA A 12 32.03 6.75 7.59
CA ALA A 12 32.77 7.64 6.71
C ALA A 12 32.44 9.12 7.01
N PRO A 13 33.42 10.05 6.86
CA PRO A 13 33.20 11.48 7.15
C PRO A 13 32.13 12.14 6.28
N ASP A 14 31.84 11.59 5.11
CA ASP A 14 30.86 12.07 4.13
C ASP A 14 29.49 11.42 4.27
N PHE A 15 29.32 10.52 5.27
CA PHE A 15 28.06 9.80 5.47
C PHE A 15 26.89 10.76 5.73
N GLU A 16 27.00 11.67 6.67
CA GLU A 16 25.89 12.55 7.06
C GLU A 16 25.35 13.41 5.91
N PRO A 17 26.18 14.08 5.10
CA PRO A 17 25.68 14.81 3.93
C PRO A 17 24.99 13.89 2.90
N ALA A 18 25.59 12.72 2.61
CA ALA A 18 25.03 11.76 1.65
C ALA A 18 23.73 11.15 2.15
N PHE A 19 23.66 10.82 3.43
CA PHE A 19 22.47 10.28 4.09
C PHE A 19 21.35 11.31 4.17
N THR A 20 21.65 12.57 4.52
CA THR A 20 20.66 13.66 4.49
C THR A 20 20.08 13.83 3.09
N SER A 21 20.91 13.78 2.05
CA SER A 21 20.45 13.82 0.66
C SER A 21 19.59 12.61 0.27
N LEU A 22 19.82 11.44 0.86
CA LEU A 22 18.99 10.25 0.65
C LEU A 22 17.61 10.38 1.34
N LEU A 23 17.56 11.06 2.48
CA LEU A 23 16.33 11.32 3.24
C LEU A 23 15.51 12.48 2.67
N ASP A 24 16.15 13.40 1.91
CA ASP A 24 15.42 14.51 1.29
C ASP A 24 14.57 14.00 0.13
N ARG A 25 13.33 13.69 0.45
CA ARG A 25 12.31 13.17 -0.46
C ARG A 25 11.25 14.21 -0.78
N THR A 26 11.63 15.47 -0.70
CA THR A 26 10.73 16.56 -1.03
C THR A 26 10.26 16.40 -2.47
N GLN A 27 9.10 15.80 -2.65
CA GLN A 27 8.44 15.82 -3.96
C GLN A 27 8.03 17.26 -4.22
N PRO A 28 8.42 17.85 -5.34
CA PRO A 28 7.92 19.17 -5.69
C PRO A 28 6.39 19.08 -5.74
N PHE A 29 5.73 19.98 -5.00
CA PHE A 29 4.29 20.16 -5.08
C PHE A 29 3.93 20.45 -6.54
N ASP A 30 3.24 19.51 -7.17
CA ASP A 30 2.78 19.69 -8.55
C ASP A 30 1.46 20.47 -8.57
N ALA A 31 1.60 21.78 -8.69
CA ALA A 31 0.45 22.69 -8.75
C ALA A 31 -0.53 22.35 -9.88
N SER A 32 -0.06 21.68 -10.95
CA SER A 32 -0.92 21.27 -12.06
C SER A 32 -1.79 20.08 -11.70
N VAL A 33 -1.26 19.12 -10.95
CA VAL A 33 -2.02 17.99 -10.41
C VAL A 33 -3.04 18.47 -9.38
N ASP A 34 -2.61 19.36 -8.46
CA ASP A 34 -3.49 19.90 -7.44
C ASP A 34 -4.69 20.65 -8.05
N GLN A 35 -4.45 21.48 -9.06
CA GLN A 35 -5.51 22.22 -9.75
C GLN A 35 -6.44 21.27 -10.53
N ALA A 36 -5.88 20.32 -11.27
CA ALA A 36 -6.68 19.34 -12.01
C ALA A 36 -7.59 18.52 -11.08
N VAL A 37 -7.10 18.13 -9.92
CA VAL A 37 -7.88 17.39 -8.92
C VAL A 37 -8.98 18.29 -8.32
N ARG A 38 -8.71 19.56 -8.02
CA ARG A 38 -9.74 20.52 -7.57
C ARG A 38 -10.88 20.65 -8.59
N ASP A 39 -10.53 20.76 -9.86
CA ASP A 39 -11.52 20.91 -10.94
C ASP A 39 -12.38 19.65 -11.08
N ILE A 40 -11.78 18.47 -10.94
CA ILE A 40 -12.49 17.19 -10.96
C ILE A 40 -13.44 17.08 -9.77
N ILE A 41 -12.98 17.36 -8.55
CA ILE A 41 -13.82 17.35 -7.33
C ILE A 41 -14.98 18.32 -7.46
N ALA A 42 -14.70 19.55 -7.92
CA ALA A 42 -15.74 20.57 -8.12
C ALA A 42 -16.78 20.12 -9.17
N ALA A 43 -16.36 19.47 -10.25
CA ALA A 43 -17.26 18.94 -11.27
C ALA A 43 -18.17 17.83 -10.70
N VAL A 44 -17.62 16.86 -9.97
CA VAL A 44 -18.40 15.77 -9.36
C VAL A 44 -19.40 16.33 -8.33
N ARG A 45 -18.98 17.27 -7.48
CA ARG A 45 -19.90 17.91 -6.50
C ARG A 45 -21.05 18.66 -7.16
N ARG A 46 -20.82 19.31 -8.29
CA ARG A 46 -21.82 20.12 -8.97
C ARG A 46 -22.76 19.30 -9.85
N GLU A 47 -22.22 18.31 -10.55
CA GLU A 47 -22.90 17.59 -11.64
C GLU A 47 -23.32 16.17 -11.25
N GLY A 48 -22.65 15.54 -10.26
CA GLY A 48 -22.92 14.16 -9.87
C GLY A 48 -22.57 13.13 -10.97
N ASP A 49 -23.48 12.21 -11.23
CA ASP A 49 -23.30 11.13 -12.21
C ASP A 49 -22.92 11.59 -13.62
N PRO A 50 -23.47 12.66 -14.20
CA PRO A 50 -22.99 13.23 -15.47
C PRO A 50 -21.49 13.54 -15.51
N ALA A 51 -20.91 14.02 -14.40
CA ALA A 51 -19.47 14.22 -14.32
C ALA A 51 -18.72 12.89 -14.29
N LEU A 52 -19.22 11.90 -13.54
CA LEU A 52 -18.59 10.56 -13.50
C LEU A 52 -18.55 9.92 -14.88
N LEU A 53 -19.64 9.89 -15.61
CA LEU A 53 -19.73 9.33 -16.96
C LEU A 53 -18.73 10.01 -17.91
N ARG A 54 -18.70 11.35 -17.92
CA ARG A 54 -17.76 12.11 -18.75
C ARG A 54 -16.30 11.84 -18.42
N LEU A 55 -15.95 11.84 -17.13
CA LEU A 55 -14.57 11.64 -16.67
C LEU A 55 -14.11 10.18 -16.87
N THR A 56 -15.00 9.20 -16.69
CA THR A 56 -14.72 7.79 -16.98
C THR A 56 -14.50 7.57 -18.48
N ALA A 57 -15.31 8.19 -19.34
CA ALA A 57 -15.08 8.15 -20.78
C ALA A 57 -13.72 8.79 -21.17
N GLN A 58 -13.35 9.88 -20.51
CA GLN A 58 -12.10 10.61 -20.79
C GLN A 58 -10.86 9.84 -20.30
N PHE A 59 -10.87 9.31 -19.07
CA PHE A 59 -9.67 8.76 -18.45
C PHE A 59 -9.55 7.23 -18.59
N ASP A 60 -10.68 6.52 -18.53
CA ASP A 60 -10.71 5.06 -18.63
C ASP A 60 -11.10 4.58 -20.05
N GLN A 61 -11.38 5.51 -20.99
CA GLN A 61 -11.80 5.18 -22.36
C GLN A 61 -13.04 4.25 -22.38
N MET A 62 -13.91 4.41 -21.41
CA MET A 62 -15.14 3.63 -21.25
C MET A 62 -16.35 4.55 -21.34
N SER A 63 -17.06 4.48 -22.47
CA SER A 63 -18.29 5.22 -22.68
C SER A 63 -19.47 4.37 -22.24
N LEU A 64 -20.30 4.91 -21.34
CA LEU A 64 -21.49 4.28 -20.79
C LEU A 64 -22.73 5.13 -21.14
N ASP A 65 -23.84 4.48 -21.36
CA ASP A 65 -25.09 5.16 -21.72
C ASP A 65 -25.82 5.75 -20.50
N CYS A 66 -25.65 5.11 -19.33
CA CYS A 66 -26.25 5.57 -18.09
C CYS A 66 -25.35 5.29 -16.86
N ALA A 67 -25.62 5.94 -15.75
CA ALA A 67 -24.80 5.87 -14.56
C ALA A 67 -24.91 4.52 -13.81
N GLU A 68 -26.03 3.83 -13.99
CA GLU A 68 -26.25 2.48 -13.43
C GLU A 68 -25.22 1.47 -13.95
N GLU A 69 -24.71 1.68 -15.18
CA GLU A 69 -23.67 0.83 -15.78
C GLU A 69 -22.28 1.00 -15.12
N LEU A 70 -22.11 2.04 -14.28
CA LEU A 70 -20.93 2.17 -13.43
C LEU A 70 -20.87 1.10 -12.36
N GLU A 71 -21.99 0.56 -11.92
CA GLU A 71 -22.06 -0.50 -10.91
C GLU A 71 -21.94 -1.88 -11.55
N ILE A 72 -20.99 -2.67 -11.06
CA ILE A 72 -20.78 -4.05 -11.50
C ILE A 72 -21.73 -4.95 -10.71
N PRO A 73 -22.63 -5.68 -11.37
CA PRO A 73 -23.64 -6.47 -10.68
C PRO A 73 -23.03 -7.64 -9.87
N PRO A 74 -23.60 -8.01 -8.73
CA PRO A 74 -23.08 -9.07 -7.83
C PRO A 74 -22.88 -10.42 -8.49
N GLU A 75 -23.70 -10.75 -9.50
CA GLU A 75 -23.59 -12.00 -10.28
C GLU A 75 -22.25 -12.10 -10.99
N ARG A 76 -21.69 -10.97 -11.44
CA ARG A 76 -20.39 -10.94 -12.13
C ARG A 76 -19.25 -11.32 -11.19
N TRP A 77 -19.29 -10.91 -9.91
CA TRP A 77 -18.24 -11.26 -8.92
C TRP A 77 -18.33 -12.71 -8.51
N ARG A 78 -19.56 -13.22 -8.33
CA ARG A 78 -19.80 -14.63 -8.02
C ARG A 78 -19.29 -15.51 -9.16
N SER A 79 -19.69 -15.20 -10.39
CA SER A 79 -19.20 -15.91 -11.57
C SER A 79 -17.67 -15.85 -11.70
N ALA A 80 -17.05 -14.71 -11.41
CA ALA A 80 -15.60 -14.57 -11.39
C ALA A 80 -14.96 -15.50 -10.35
N SER A 81 -15.52 -15.56 -9.13
CA SER A 81 -15.03 -16.44 -8.07
C SER A 81 -15.16 -17.93 -8.44
N GLU A 82 -16.25 -18.31 -9.10
CA GLU A 82 -16.50 -19.70 -9.53
C GLU A 82 -15.58 -20.12 -10.69
N SER A 83 -15.20 -19.18 -11.56
CA SER A 83 -14.38 -19.43 -12.75
C SER A 83 -12.87 -19.36 -12.51
N LEU A 84 -12.41 -18.94 -11.33
CA LEU A 84 -10.98 -18.90 -11.03
C LEU A 84 -10.34 -20.29 -11.09
N ASP A 85 -9.06 -20.31 -11.48
CA ASP A 85 -8.21 -21.47 -11.28
C ASP A 85 -8.23 -21.92 -9.82
N CYS A 86 -8.24 -23.25 -9.59
CA CYS A 86 -8.37 -23.83 -8.26
C CYS A 86 -7.26 -23.37 -7.32
N GLY A 87 -6.01 -23.36 -7.81
CA GLY A 87 -4.85 -22.96 -7.01
C GLY A 87 -4.90 -21.49 -6.61
N LEU A 88 -5.32 -20.61 -7.54
CA LEU A 88 -5.48 -19.17 -7.22
C LEU A 88 -6.62 -18.94 -6.23
N ARG A 89 -7.73 -19.65 -6.36
CA ARG A 89 -8.85 -19.56 -5.41
C ARG A 89 -8.40 -19.99 -4.01
N GLU A 90 -7.78 -21.15 -3.86
CA GLU A 90 -7.27 -21.65 -2.58
C GLU A 90 -6.26 -20.67 -1.96
N ALA A 91 -5.41 -20.03 -2.76
CA ALA A 91 -4.47 -19.02 -2.28
C ALA A 91 -5.20 -17.77 -1.75
N LEU A 92 -6.22 -17.27 -2.45
CA LEU A 92 -7.01 -16.12 -2.01
C LEU A 92 -7.84 -16.42 -0.75
N GLU A 93 -8.42 -17.63 -0.64
CA GLU A 93 -9.14 -18.09 0.55
C GLU A 93 -8.19 -18.18 1.75
N CYS A 94 -7.02 -18.80 1.58
CA CYS A 94 -6.00 -18.88 2.62
C CYS A 94 -5.51 -17.49 3.07
N ALA A 95 -5.29 -16.57 2.11
CA ALA A 95 -4.93 -15.19 2.42
C ALA A 95 -6.04 -14.49 3.22
N SER A 96 -7.29 -14.65 2.81
CA SER A 96 -8.46 -14.06 3.48
C SER A 96 -8.57 -14.51 4.93
N GLU A 97 -8.39 -15.80 5.20
CA GLU A 97 -8.41 -16.37 6.55
C GLU A 97 -7.30 -15.81 7.43
N ARG A 98 -6.07 -15.72 6.89
CA ARG A 98 -4.92 -15.18 7.62
C ARG A 98 -5.07 -13.71 7.93
N ILE A 99 -5.54 -12.91 6.98
CA ILE A 99 -5.81 -11.48 7.18
C ILE A 99 -6.87 -11.31 8.27
N ARG A 100 -7.97 -12.06 8.20
CA ARG A 100 -9.03 -12.03 9.21
C ARG A 100 -8.49 -12.38 10.60
N ALA A 101 -7.79 -13.50 10.72
CA ALA A 101 -7.22 -13.95 11.98
C ALA A 101 -6.28 -12.92 12.62
N PHE A 102 -5.47 -12.25 11.79
CA PHE A 102 -4.58 -11.20 12.27
C PHE A 102 -5.36 -9.97 12.78
N HIS A 103 -6.36 -9.50 12.03
CA HIS A 103 -7.11 -8.29 12.37
C HIS A 103 -8.09 -8.48 13.52
N GLU A 104 -8.51 -9.73 13.82
CA GLU A 104 -9.33 -10.00 15.03
C GLU A 104 -8.58 -9.60 16.30
N TYR A 105 -7.24 -9.69 16.37
CA TYR A 105 -6.45 -9.21 17.51
C TYR A 105 -6.42 -7.68 17.62
N GLN A 106 -6.78 -6.95 16.58
CA GLN A 106 -6.75 -5.49 16.56
C GLN A 106 -8.11 -4.86 16.94
N ARG A 107 -9.13 -5.68 17.19
CA ARG A 107 -10.45 -5.16 17.60
C ARG A 107 -10.35 -4.47 18.95
N GLU A 108 -10.69 -3.20 18.96
CA GLU A 108 -10.80 -2.44 20.19
C GLU A 108 -12.16 -2.71 20.85
N ALA A 109 -12.16 -2.73 22.20
CA ALA A 109 -13.37 -2.85 23.00
C ALA A 109 -13.70 -1.53 23.69
N SER A 110 -15.01 -1.24 23.83
CA SER A 110 -15.46 -0.15 24.68
C SER A 110 -15.10 -0.44 26.14
N TRP A 111 -14.74 0.60 26.90
CA TRP A 111 -14.41 0.47 28.32
C TRP A 111 -14.99 1.63 29.13
N GLN A 112 -15.24 1.37 30.42
CA GLN A 112 -15.73 2.35 31.37
C GLN A 112 -15.07 2.11 32.72
N VAL A 113 -14.72 3.20 33.41
CA VAL A 113 -14.25 3.21 34.79
C VAL A 113 -15.16 4.09 35.62
N GLU A 114 -15.42 3.69 36.88
CA GLU A 114 -16.16 4.46 37.85
C GLU A 114 -15.21 4.92 38.96
N GLN A 115 -15.23 6.20 39.26
CA GLN A 115 -14.43 6.81 40.32
C GLN A 115 -15.17 6.75 41.68
N ALA A 116 -14.45 6.94 42.76
CA ALA A 116 -14.99 6.85 44.12
C ALA A 116 -16.11 7.88 44.43
N ASP A 117 -16.15 8.98 43.69
CA ASP A 117 -17.17 10.01 43.79
C ASP A 117 -18.41 9.74 42.89
N GLY A 118 -18.44 8.57 42.21
CA GLY A 118 -19.52 8.17 41.33
C GLY A 118 -19.38 8.69 39.91
N LEU A 119 -18.30 9.41 39.55
CA LEU A 119 -18.03 9.84 38.20
C LEU A 119 -17.71 8.65 37.31
N ARG A 120 -18.35 8.53 36.14
CA ARG A 120 -18.10 7.50 35.14
C ARG A 120 -17.43 8.10 33.90
N LEU A 121 -16.29 7.53 33.56
CA LEU A 121 -15.52 7.89 32.36
C LEU A 121 -15.33 6.64 31.52
N GLY A 122 -15.35 6.79 30.18
CA GLY A 122 -15.18 5.64 29.31
C GLY A 122 -14.98 6.05 27.85
N GLN A 123 -14.73 5.05 27.05
CA GLN A 123 -14.65 5.16 25.59
C GLN A 123 -15.64 4.16 24.98
N GLN A 124 -16.53 4.68 24.14
CA GLN A 124 -17.40 3.84 23.32
C GLN A 124 -16.76 3.68 21.94
N VAL A 125 -16.47 2.44 21.55
CA VAL A 125 -15.95 2.09 20.24
C VAL A 125 -17.11 1.54 19.41
N THR A 126 -17.37 2.16 18.26
CA THR A 126 -18.40 1.74 17.31
C THR A 126 -17.80 1.66 15.91
N ALA A 127 -18.32 0.74 15.09
CA ALA A 127 -17.95 0.67 13.68
C ALA A 127 -18.46 1.90 12.92
N LEU A 128 -17.79 2.22 11.82
CA LEU A 128 -18.31 3.14 10.81
C LEU A 128 -19.47 2.46 10.06
N GLU A 129 -20.44 3.23 9.58
CA GLU A 129 -21.57 2.68 8.84
C GLU A 129 -21.13 2.23 7.44
N ARG A 130 -20.38 3.11 6.74
CA ARG A 130 -20.00 2.90 5.34
C ARG A 130 -18.55 3.27 5.06
N VAL A 131 -17.81 2.37 4.39
CA VAL A 131 -16.40 2.61 4.01
C VAL A 131 -16.23 2.41 2.50
N GLY A 132 -15.55 3.37 1.87
CA GLY A 132 -15.13 3.31 0.47
C GLY A 132 -13.75 2.70 0.32
N LEU A 133 -13.62 1.70 -0.53
CA LEU A 133 -12.37 1.01 -0.83
C LEU A 133 -11.88 1.45 -2.21
N TYR A 134 -10.76 2.15 -2.28
CA TYR A 134 -10.10 2.42 -3.55
C TYR A 134 -9.13 1.29 -3.88
N VAL A 135 -9.39 0.58 -4.96
CA VAL A 135 -8.53 -0.51 -5.44
C VAL A 135 -7.82 -0.05 -6.71
N PRO A 136 -6.48 -0.06 -6.75
CA PRO A 136 -5.75 0.28 -7.96
C PRO A 136 -6.10 -0.68 -9.10
N GLY A 137 -6.07 -0.18 -10.33
CA GLY A 137 -6.31 -0.96 -11.55
C GLY A 137 -5.54 -0.43 -12.75
N GLY A 138 -5.64 -1.10 -13.88
CA GLY A 138 -5.09 -0.69 -15.16
C GLY A 138 -3.75 -1.35 -15.53
N LYS A 139 -2.67 -1.16 -14.76
CA LYS A 139 -1.36 -1.75 -15.09
C LYS A 139 -1.14 -3.16 -14.53
N ALA A 140 -1.81 -3.49 -13.44
CA ALA A 140 -1.78 -4.80 -12.78
C ALA A 140 -3.09 -5.04 -12.05
N ALA A 141 -3.40 -6.32 -11.78
CA ALA A 141 -4.48 -6.72 -10.89
C ALA A 141 -3.96 -6.76 -9.44
N TYR A 142 -4.74 -6.20 -8.51
CA TYR A 142 -4.38 -6.13 -7.09
C TYR A 142 -5.44 -6.80 -6.21
N PRO A 143 -5.64 -8.14 -6.31
CA PRO A 143 -6.60 -8.86 -5.45
C PRO A 143 -6.25 -8.72 -3.97
N SER A 144 -4.95 -8.67 -3.63
CA SER A 144 -4.48 -8.44 -2.26
C SER A 144 -4.95 -7.09 -1.70
N SER A 145 -4.98 -6.03 -2.50
CA SER A 145 -5.48 -4.73 -2.05
C SER A 145 -6.97 -4.77 -1.69
N VAL A 146 -7.76 -5.60 -2.38
CA VAL A 146 -9.16 -5.81 -2.00
C VAL A 146 -9.24 -6.47 -0.63
N LEU A 147 -8.56 -7.61 -0.45
CA LEU A 147 -8.59 -8.37 0.81
C LEU A 147 -8.08 -7.56 1.99
N MET A 148 -6.95 -6.84 1.80
CA MET A 148 -6.30 -6.04 2.84
C MET A 148 -7.10 -4.82 3.27
N ASN A 149 -8.01 -4.31 2.46
CA ASN A 149 -8.89 -3.19 2.83
C ASN A 149 -10.26 -3.67 3.30
N ALA A 150 -10.86 -4.64 2.62
CA ALA A 150 -12.22 -5.08 2.93
C ALA A 150 -12.30 -5.94 4.20
N ILE A 151 -11.38 -6.88 4.40
CA ILE A 151 -11.43 -7.78 5.55
C ILE A 151 -11.24 -7.04 6.88
N PRO A 152 -10.26 -6.14 7.05
CA PRO A 152 -10.15 -5.33 8.26
C PRO A 152 -11.39 -4.50 8.54
N ALA A 153 -12.01 -3.91 7.50
CA ALA A 153 -13.24 -3.15 7.65
C ALA A 153 -14.40 -4.05 8.14
N ARG A 154 -14.53 -5.27 7.60
CA ARG A 154 -15.52 -6.26 8.09
C ARG A 154 -15.24 -6.71 9.52
N VAL A 155 -13.99 -6.96 9.88
CA VAL A 155 -13.59 -7.30 11.26
C VAL A 155 -13.92 -6.15 12.21
N ALA A 156 -13.74 -4.90 11.80
CA ALA A 156 -14.14 -3.72 12.56
C ALA A 156 -15.67 -3.58 12.71
N GLY A 157 -16.47 -4.32 11.93
CA GLY A 157 -17.93 -4.31 12.00
C GLY A 157 -18.61 -3.33 11.05
N VAL A 158 -17.90 -2.84 10.01
CA VAL A 158 -18.48 -1.94 8.99
C VAL A 158 -19.64 -2.64 8.27
N GLU A 159 -20.79 -1.96 8.20
CA GLU A 159 -22.01 -2.53 7.64
C GLU A 159 -21.99 -2.56 6.12
N GLU A 160 -21.53 -1.49 5.46
CA GLU A 160 -21.52 -1.39 3.99
C GLU A 160 -20.13 -1.03 3.45
N LEU A 161 -19.61 -1.87 2.54
CA LEU A 161 -18.33 -1.68 1.85
C LEU A 161 -18.57 -1.37 0.37
N ILE A 162 -18.11 -0.20 -0.06
CA ILE A 162 -18.24 0.27 -1.43
C ILE A 162 -16.84 0.28 -2.07
N MET A 163 -16.63 -0.57 -3.05
CA MET A 163 -15.37 -0.64 -3.79
C MET A 163 -15.44 0.17 -5.07
N VAL A 164 -14.41 0.95 -5.34
CA VAL A 164 -14.18 1.60 -6.62
C VAL A 164 -12.88 1.10 -7.23
N VAL A 165 -12.90 0.82 -8.53
CA VAL A 165 -11.75 0.29 -9.26
C VAL A 165 -11.74 0.84 -10.69
N PRO A 166 -10.64 1.44 -11.18
CA PRO A 166 -10.54 1.88 -12.57
C PRO A 166 -10.56 0.66 -13.50
N THR A 167 -11.30 0.77 -14.60
CA THR A 167 -11.46 -0.28 -15.60
C THR A 167 -11.15 0.24 -17.01
N PRO A 168 -9.87 0.51 -17.32
CA PRO A 168 -9.50 1.03 -18.64
C PRO A 168 -10.00 0.11 -19.77
N GLY A 169 -10.73 0.70 -20.75
CA GLY A 169 -11.36 -0.06 -21.82
C GLY A 169 -12.46 -1.03 -21.37
N GLY A 170 -13.01 -0.84 -20.16
CA GLY A 170 -14.07 -1.69 -19.59
C GLY A 170 -13.56 -3.04 -19.05
N GLN A 171 -12.25 -3.21 -18.92
CA GLN A 171 -11.68 -4.49 -18.47
C GLN A 171 -11.39 -4.48 -16.97
N ILE A 172 -11.81 -5.54 -16.27
CA ILE A 172 -11.52 -5.80 -14.88
C ILE A 172 -11.04 -7.24 -14.69
N SER A 173 -10.08 -7.44 -13.81
CA SER A 173 -9.55 -8.77 -13.48
C SER A 173 -10.56 -9.60 -12.69
N ASP A 174 -10.75 -10.85 -13.11
CA ASP A 174 -11.60 -11.81 -12.37
C ASP A 174 -11.06 -12.09 -10.96
N ALA A 175 -9.73 -12.05 -10.75
CA ALA A 175 -9.14 -12.19 -9.43
C ALA A 175 -9.53 -11.04 -8.48
N VAL A 176 -9.64 -9.80 -8.98
CA VAL A 176 -10.10 -8.63 -8.21
C VAL A 176 -11.57 -8.78 -7.83
N LEU A 177 -12.42 -9.18 -8.79
CA LEU A 177 -13.85 -9.41 -8.53
C LEU A 177 -14.08 -10.58 -7.56
N ALA A 178 -13.35 -11.68 -7.73
CA ALA A 178 -13.41 -12.82 -6.82
C ALA A 178 -13.00 -12.44 -5.40
N SER A 179 -11.95 -11.60 -5.26
CA SER A 179 -11.53 -11.09 -3.95
C SER A 179 -12.59 -10.19 -3.32
N ALA A 180 -13.31 -9.39 -4.11
CA ALA A 180 -14.44 -8.60 -3.61
C ALA A 180 -15.57 -9.51 -3.09
N HIS A 181 -15.85 -10.61 -3.80
CA HIS A 181 -16.81 -11.61 -3.36
C HIS A 181 -16.37 -12.30 -2.05
N LEU A 182 -15.13 -12.79 -1.98
CA LEU A 182 -14.55 -13.46 -0.81
C LEU A 182 -14.51 -12.55 0.43
N ALA A 183 -14.23 -11.27 0.24
CA ALA A 183 -14.18 -10.27 1.30
C ALA A 183 -15.54 -9.67 1.64
N SER A 184 -16.62 -10.15 1.00
CA SER A 184 -18.00 -9.70 1.22
C SER A 184 -18.17 -8.18 0.99
N VAL A 185 -17.60 -7.65 -0.09
CA VAL A 185 -17.88 -6.27 -0.55
C VAL A 185 -19.36 -6.19 -0.95
N ASP A 186 -20.04 -5.09 -0.67
CA ASP A 186 -21.46 -4.94 -0.97
C ASP A 186 -21.73 -4.38 -2.36
N ARG A 187 -20.93 -3.38 -2.77
CA ARG A 187 -21.08 -2.73 -4.07
C ARG A 187 -19.72 -2.48 -4.72
N VAL A 188 -19.64 -2.64 -6.03
CA VAL A 188 -18.43 -2.40 -6.83
C VAL A 188 -18.74 -1.47 -7.99
N PHE A 189 -17.98 -0.38 -8.11
CA PHE A 189 -18.12 0.58 -9.20
C PHE A 189 -16.85 0.62 -10.06
N CYS A 190 -17.04 0.63 -11.37
CA CYS A 190 -15.98 0.75 -12.38
C CYS A 190 -15.59 2.22 -12.61
N ILE A 191 -15.12 2.88 -11.58
CA ILE A 191 -14.62 4.25 -11.60
C ILE A 191 -13.25 4.34 -10.93
N GLY A 192 -12.36 5.18 -11.46
CA GLY A 192 -11.01 5.39 -10.93
C GLY A 192 -10.67 6.86 -10.72
N GLY A 193 -9.42 7.14 -10.37
CA GLY A 193 -8.88 8.50 -10.26
C GLY A 193 -9.53 9.39 -9.18
N ALA A 194 -9.31 10.69 -9.32
CA ALA A 194 -9.84 11.69 -8.39
C ALA A 194 -11.37 11.75 -8.39
N GLN A 195 -12.04 11.45 -9.51
CA GLN A 195 -13.50 11.44 -9.58
C GLN A 195 -14.13 10.33 -8.73
N ALA A 196 -13.45 9.16 -8.60
CA ALA A 196 -13.90 8.08 -7.71
C ALA A 196 -13.82 8.50 -6.24
N VAL A 197 -12.71 9.14 -5.84
CA VAL A 197 -12.54 9.70 -4.50
C VAL A 197 -13.59 10.75 -4.20
N ALA A 198 -13.88 11.65 -5.16
CA ALA A 198 -14.91 12.68 -5.00
C ALA A 198 -16.31 12.06 -4.89
N ALA A 199 -16.62 11.03 -5.67
CA ALA A 199 -17.90 10.33 -5.60
C ALA A 199 -18.10 9.66 -4.23
N LEU A 200 -17.08 8.99 -3.70
CA LEU A 200 -17.13 8.40 -2.37
C LEU A 200 -17.25 9.45 -1.26
N ALA A 201 -16.56 10.60 -1.40
CA ALA A 201 -16.57 11.64 -0.38
C ALA A 201 -17.90 12.39 -0.29
N TYR A 202 -18.52 12.70 -1.42
CA TYR A 202 -19.71 13.58 -1.47
C TYR A 202 -20.99 12.85 -1.83
N GLY A 203 -20.88 11.65 -2.39
CA GLY A 203 -22.01 10.93 -2.98
C GLY A 203 -22.40 11.50 -4.34
N THR A 204 -23.06 10.68 -5.14
CA THR A 204 -23.77 11.08 -6.36
C THR A 204 -25.16 10.43 -6.35
N GLN A 205 -25.90 10.47 -7.45
CA GLN A 205 -27.18 9.78 -7.54
C GLN A 205 -27.03 8.25 -7.47
N THR A 206 -25.93 7.72 -8.02
CA THR A 206 -25.65 6.27 -8.08
C THR A 206 -24.65 5.80 -7.03
N VAL A 207 -23.58 6.56 -6.77
CA VAL A 207 -22.54 6.21 -5.80
C VAL A 207 -22.86 6.81 -4.42
N PRO A 208 -23.08 5.98 -3.38
CA PRO A 208 -23.34 6.49 -2.03
C PRO A 208 -22.13 7.19 -1.41
N ARG A 209 -22.39 8.22 -0.61
CA ARG A 209 -21.36 8.82 0.24
C ARG A 209 -20.92 7.84 1.30
N VAL A 210 -19.62 7.87 1.66
CA VAL A 210 -19.01 7.05 2.70
C VAL A 210 -18.46 7.88 3.86
N ASP A 211 -18.19 7.23 5.00
CA ASP A 211 -17.64 7.87 6.19
C ASP A 211 -16.10 7.93 6.13
N LYS A 212 -15.49 6.94 5.46
CA LYS A 212 -14.04 6.85 5.30
C LYS A 212 -13.67 6.23 3.96
N ILE A 213 -12.60 6.75 3.34
CA ILE A 213 -12.00 6.21 2.12
C ILE A 213 -10.65 5.60 2.47
N VAL A 214 -10.45 4.33 2.10
CA VAL A 214 -9.19 3.59 2.33
C VAL A 214 -8.68 3.01 1.02
N GLY A 215 -7.40 2.72 0.96
CA GLY A 215 -6.73 2.09 -0.17
C GLY A 215 -5.74 3.01 -0.88
N PRO A 216 -4.70 2.41 -1.49
CA PRO A 216 -3.65 3.13 -2.21
C PRO A 216 -4.12 3.56 -3.61
N GLY A 217 -3.50 4.60 -4.14
CA GLY A 217 -3.75 5.07 -5.50
C GLY A 217 -2.58 5.88 -6.05
N ASN A 218 -2.69 6.33 -7.29
CA ASN A 218 -1.70 7.19 -7.92
C ASN A 218 -1.74 8.62 -7.33
N ILE A 219 -0.86 9.51 -7.83
CA ILE A 219 -0.75 10.88 -7.35
C ILE A 219 -2.08 11.65 -7.38
N TYR A 220 -2.95 11.44 -8.38
CA TYR A 220 -4.27 12.07 -8.45
C TYR A 220 -5.20 11.59 -7.35
N VAL A 221 -5.15 10.29 -7.01
CA VAL A 221 -5.94 9.70 -5.91
C VAL A 221 -5.42 10.19 -4.57
N ALA A 222 -4.10 10.21 -4.37
CA ALA A 222 -3.49 10.72 -3.14
C ALA A 222 -3.82 12.20 -2.92
N THR A 223 -3.70 13.03 -3.96
CA THR A 223 -4.07 14.44 -3.92
C THR A 223 -5.58 14.63 -3.67
N ALA A 224 -6.43 13.79 -4.29
CA ALA A 224 -7.87 13.86 -4.04
C ALA A 224 -8.21 13.49 -2.60
N LYS A 225 -7.63 12.42 -2.04
CA LYS A 225 -7.79 12.06 -0.62
C LYS A 225 -7.36 13.21 0.30
N GLN A 226 -6.25 13.87 0.00
CA GLN A 226 -5.79 15.05 0.75
C GLN A 226 -6.80 16.20 0.71
N GLN A 227 -7.37 16.49 -0.47
CA GLN A 227 -8.30 17.60 -0.65
C GLN A 227 -9.70 17.36 -0.05
N VAL A 228 -10.13 16.08 0.07
CA VAL A 228 -11.42 15.74 0.70
C VAL A 228 -11.30 15.44 2.19
N PHE A 229 -10.07 15.39 2.73
CA PHE A 229 -9.86 15.15 4.15
C PHE A 229 -10.50 16.27 5.00
N GLY A 230 -11.33 15.88 5.96
CA GLY A 230 -12.17 16.79 6.75
C GLY A 230 -13.64 16.71 6.35
N ASP A 231 -13.96 16.52 5.07
CA ASP A 231 -15.31 16.23 4.61
C ASP A 231 -15.64 14.73 4.71
N VAL A 232 -14.61 13.89 4.58
CA VAL A 232 -14.64 12.44 4.73
C VAL A 232 -13.35 11.97 5.44
N GLY A 233 -13.41 10.88 6.22
CA GLY A 233 -12.21 10.26 6.78
C GLY A 233 -11.35 9.61 5.69
N ILE A 234 -10.04 9.56 5.88
CA ILE A 234 -9.12 8.79 5.03
C ILE A 234 -8.23 7.89 5.89
N ASP A 235 -7.61 6.88 5.28
CA ASP A 235 -6.57 6.06 5.92
C ASP A 235 -5.28 6.87 6.10
N MET A 236 -4.63 7.20 4.98
CA MET A 236 -3.40 7.97 4.92
C MET A 236 -3.25 8.65 3.56
N ILE A 237 -2.33 9.60 3.47
CA ILE A 237 -1.82 10.11 2.20
C ILE A 237 -0.61 9.26 1.85
N ALA A 238 -0.77 8.33 0.91
CA ALA A 238 0.31 7.45 0.51
C ALA A 238 1.41 8.22 -0.22
N GLY A 239 2.64 8.11 0.30
CA GLY A 239 3.86 8.44 -0.43
C GLY A 239 4.32 7.27 -1.31
N PRO A 240 5.46 7.42 -2.01
CA PRO A 240 6.12 6.29 -2.64
C PRO A 240 6.47 5.24 -1.59
N SER A 241 6.22 3.97 -1.90
CA SER A 241 6.44 2.88 -0.96
C SER A 241 7.92 2.68 -0.62
N GLU A 242 8.20 2.23 0.60
CA GLU A 242 9.53 2.15 1.18
C GLU A 242 9.81 0.78 1.79
N VAL A 243 11.02 0.28 1.58
CA VAL A 243 11.54 -0.88 2.31
C VAL A 243 12.95 -0.60 2.81
N VAL A 244 13.20 -0.96 4.06
CA VAL A 244 14.54 -1.04 4.65
C VAL A 244 14.77 -2.48 5.11
N VAL A 245 15.82 -3.11 4.63
CA VAL A 245 16.24 -4.45 5.03
C VAL A 245 17.51 -4.33 5.86
N ILE A 246 17.47 -4.66 7.15
CA ILE A 246 18.66 -4.85 7.97
C ILE A 246 19.09 -6.30 7.83
N CYS A 247 20.30 -6.54 7.37
CA CYS A 247 20.82 -7.88 7.16
C CYS A 247 22.20 -8.08 7.79
N ASP A 248 22.42 -9.27 8.37
CA ASP A 248 23.71 -9.71 8.90
C ASP A 248 24.42 -10.68 7.94
N THR A 249 25.55 -11.23 8.39
CA THR A 249 26.34 -12.18 7.59
C THR A 249 25.63 -13.50 7.32
N GLY A 250 24.60 -13.87 8.08
CA GLY A 250 23.79 -15.08 7.93
C GLY A 250 22.66 -14.93 6.90
N ALA A 251 22.30 -13.70 6.54
CA ALA A 251 21.24 -13.44 5.57
C ALA A 251 21.65 -13.96 4.16
N ASN A 252 20.68 -14.55 3.47
CA ASN A 252 20.86 -14.91 2.06
C ASN A 252 20.81 -13.63 1.19
N PRO A 253 21.92 -13.26 0.52
CA PRO A 253 21.99 -12.03 -0.26
C PRO A 253 21.01 -12.00 -1.45
N GLU A 254 20.62 -13.17 -1.99
CA GLU A 254 19.63 -13.23 -3.07
C GLU A 254 18.24 -12.86 -2.57
N TRP A 255 17.86 -13.28 -1.36
CA TRP A 255 16.59 -12.94 -0.76
C TRP A 255 16.52 -11.44 -0.43
N VAL A 256 17.61 -10.88 0.13
CA VAL A 256 17.71 -9.42 0.34
C VAL A 256 17.53 -8.67 -0.97
N ALA A 257 18.20 -9.09 -2.04
CA ALA A 257 18.08 -8.46 -3.36
C ALA A 257 16.63 -8.56 -3.90
N MET A 258 15.97 -9.72 -3.74
CA MET A 258 14.59 -9.91 -4.19
C MET A 258 13.60 -9.06 -3.42
N ASP A 259 13.79 -8.84 -2.10
CA ASP A 259 12.94 -7.98 -1.31
C ASP A 259 13.10 -6.51 -1.70
N LEU A 260 14.35 -6.07 -1.99
CA LEU A 260 14.58 -4.74 -2.56
C LEU A 260 13.89 -4.58 -3.94
N PHE A 261 13.94 -5.61 -4.80
CA PHE A 261 13.28 -5.59 -6.11
C PHE A 261 11.75 -5.61 -5.99
N ALA A 262 11.21 -6.39 -5.05
CA ALA A 262 9.77 -6.44 -4.80
C ALA A 262 9.20 -5.07 -4.42
N GLN A 263 10.00 -4.19 -3.83
CA GLN A 263 9.63 -2.80 -3.60
C GLN A 263 9.90 -1.92 -4.82
N ALA A 264 11.09 -2.01 -5.39
CA ALA A 264 11.54 -1.16 -6.49
C ALA A 264 10.70 -1.33 -7.77
N GLU A 265 10.10 -2.51 -8.00
CA GLU A 265 9.26 -2.77 -9.17
C GLU A 265 7.93 -1.99 -9.16
N HIS A 266 7.48 -1.49 -8.02
CA HIS A 266 6.19 -0.80 -7.91
C HIS A 266 6.20 0.56 -8.63
N ASP A 267 7.25 1.36 -8.41
CA ASP A 267 7.36 2.70 -8.98
C ASP A 267 8.82 3.15 -9.07
N GLU A 268 9.14 4.03 -10.01
CA GLU A 268 10.50 4.61 -10.18
C GLU A 268 10.93 5.46 -8.97
N GLN A 269 9.97 5.93 -8.15
CA GLN A 269 10.20 6.71 -6.92
C GLN A 269 10.26 5.83 -5.66
N ALA A 270 10.05 4.50 -5.78
CA ALA A 270 10.11 3.59 -4.65
C ALA A 270 11.50 3.62 -4.01
N GLN A 271 11.55 3.58 -2.66
CA GLN A 271 12.80 3.52 -1.92
C GLN A 271 13.10 2.11 -1.45
N SER A 272 14.30 1.62 -1.77
CA SER A 272 14.78 0.29 -1.40
C SER A 272 16.18 0.40 -0.83
N ILE A 273 16.32 0.18 0.48
CA ILE A 273 17.58 0.35 1.21
C ILE A 273 17.95 -0.96 1.92
N ALA A 274 19.20 -1.41 1.78
CA ALA A 274 19.76 -2.44 2.64
C ALA A 274 20.78 -1.84 3.61
N ILE A 275 20.65 -2.15 4.90
CA ILE A 275 21.60 -1.83 5.96
C ILE A 275 22.34 -3.11 6.31
N CYS A 276 23.61 -3.17 5.97
CA CYS A 276 24.43 -4.36 6.04
C CYS A 276 25.35 -4.34 7.27
N THR A 277 25.23 -5.35 8.13
CA THR A 277 26.14 -5.55 9.27
C THR A 277 27.12 -6.68 8.98
N GLY A 278 28.37 -6.55 9.46
CA GLY A 278 29.40 -7.54 9.31
C GLY A 278 30.13 -7.50 7.95
N ALA A 279 31.39 -7.92 7.99
CA ALA A 279 32.28 -7.78 6.86
C ALA A 279 31.79 -8.53 5.60
N GLY A 280 31.85 -7.86 4.45
CA GLY A 280 31.53 -8.42 3.14
C GLY A 280 30.03 -8.62 2.88
N THR A 281 29.13 -8.22 3.79
CA THR A 281 27.69 -8.37 3.59
C THR A 281 27.18 -7.43 2.49
N LEU A 282 27.65 -6.19 2.49
CA LEU A 282 27.28 -5.20 1.49
C LEU A 282 27.70 -5.64 0.07
N GLU A 283 28.92 -6.17 -0.08
CA GLU A 283 29.44 -6.65 -1.36
C GLU A 283 28.60 -7.81 -1.89
N ARG A 284 28.29 -8.81 -1.03
CA ARG A 284 27.47 -9.96 -1.41
C ARG A 284 26.06 -9.58 -1.87
N VAL A 285 25.44 -8.62 -1.17
CA VAL A 285 24.12 -8.09 -1.57
C VAL A 285 24.22 -7.35 -2.90
N GLY A 286 25.23 -6.50 -3.07
CA GLY A 286 25.46 -5.79 -4.34
C GLY A 286 25.68 -6.74 -5.52
N GLU A 287 26.48 -7.81 -5.35
CA GLU A 287 26.71 -8.82 -6.37
C GLU A 287 25.43 -9.62 -6.70
N ALA A 288 24.59 -9.89 -5.69
CA ALA A 288 23.28 -10.52 -5.90
C ALA A 288 22.33 -9.62 -6.71
N ILE A 289 22.27 -8.33 -6.39
CA ILE A 289 21.49 -7.33 -7.16
C ILE A 289 21.95 -7.34 -8.62
N ASP A 290 23.25 -7.20 -8.89
CA ASP A 290 23.79 -7.14 -10.25
C ASP A 290 23.48 -8.42 -11.06
N ARG A 291 23.51 -9.59 -10.41
CA ARG A 291 23.25 -10.88 -11.05
C ARG A 291 21.76 -11.10 -11.33
N LEU A 292 20.89 -10.81 -10.37
CA LEU A 292 19.47 -11.17 -10.44
C LEU A 292 18.64 -10.18 -11.26
N LEU A 293 19.04 -8.92 -11.30
CA LEU A 293 18.28 -7.87 -11.98
C LEU A 293 18.07 -8.15 -13.48
N ALA A 294 19.01 -8.84 -14.13
CA ALA A 294 18.90 -9.18 -15.54
C ALA A 294 17.68 -10.06 -15.88
N GLY A 295 17.21 -10.86 -14.93
CA GLY A 295 16.07 -11.76 -15.05
C GLY A 295 14.72 -11.16 -14.65
N MET A 296 14.67 -9.91 -14.19
CA MET A 296 13.44 -9.31 -13.68
C MET A 296 12.56 -8.77 -14.82
N GLU A 297 11.26 -9.08 -14.79
CA GLU A 297 10.29 -8.64 -15.81
C GLU A 297 10.19 -7.10 -15.89
N ARG A 298 10.19 -6.42 -14.72
CA ARG A 298 10.09 -4.96 -14.62
C ARG A 298 11.45 -4.28 -14.44
N ARG A 299 12.49 -4.85 -15.01
CA ARG A 299 13.87 -4.43 -14.88
C ARG A 299 14.10 -2.90 -15.02
N SER A 300 13.50 -2.27 -16.02
CA SER A 300 13.70 -0.83 -16.28
C SER A 300 13.20 0.06 -15.14
N ILE A 301 12.12 -0.33 -14.46
CA ILE A 301 11.55 0.38 -13.31
C ILE A 301 12.46 0.16 -12.10
N ILE A 302 12.84 -1.10 -11.84
CA ILE A 302 13.74 -1.47 -10.73
C ILE A 302 15.08 -0.71 -10.85
N GLU A 303 15.70 -0.68 -12.05
CA GLU A 303 16.95 0.04 -12.29
C GLU A 303 16.84 1.53 -11.94
N LYS A 304 15.75 2.19 -12.34
CA LYS A 304 15.52 3.60 -12.04
C LYS A 304 15.28 3.86 -10.56
N ALA A 305 14.46 3.03 -9.91
CA ALA A 305 14.18 3.13 -8.47
C ALA A 305 15.47 2.97 -7.65
N LEU A 306 16.27 1.91 -7.92
CA LEU A 306 17.53 1.67 -7.23
C LEU A 306 18.56 2.77 -7.48
N ALA A 307 18.67 3.28 -8.72
CA ALA A 307 19.59 4.36 -9.06
C ALA A 307 19.22 5.69 -8.40
N GLY A 308 17.93 5.99 -8.31
CA GLY A 308 17.41 7.24 -7.74
C GLY A 308 17.37 7.22 -6.22
N GLN A 309 16.65 6.25 -5.65
CA GLN A 309 16.26 6.19 -4.24
C GLN A 309 16.84 4.99 -3.49
N GLY A 310 17.58 4.11 -4.17
CA GLY A 310 18.20 2.93 -3.55
C GLY A 310 19.51 3.26 -2.84
N ALA A 311 19.80 2.49 -1.77
CA ALA A 311 21.10 2.55 -1.11
C ALA A 311 21.48 1.21 -0.44
N LEU A 312 22.79 0.92 -0.43
CA LEU A 312 23.41 -0.09 0.42
C LEU A 312 24.23 0.65 1.48
N ILE A 313 23.94 0.44 2.75
CA ILE A 313 24.57 1.16 3.87
C ILE A 313 25.33 0.16 4.72
N GLU A 314 26.64 0.32 4.82
CA GLU A 314 27.48 -0.47 5.72
C GLU A 314 27.49 0.15 7.12
N VAL A 315 27.27 -0.69 8.14
CA VAL A 315 27.32 -0.32 9.55
C VAL A 315 28.18 -1.31 10.34
N THR A 316 28.70 -0.88 11.48
CA THR A 316 29.59 -1.70 12.31
C THR A 316 28.90 -2.47 13.42
N SER A 317 27.64 -2.10 13.75
CA SER A 317 26.88 -2.75 14.83
C SER A 317 25.38 -2.72 14.53
N MET A 318 24.66 -3.62 15.21
CA MET A 318 23.19 -3.61 15.16
C MET A 318 22.57 -2.35 15.78
N ASP A 319 23.19 -1.78 16.83
CA ASP A 319 22.72 -0.52 17.40
C ASP A 319 22.75 0.60 16.35
N GLN A 320 23.85 0.70 15.59
CA GLN A 320 23.97 1.66 14.49
C GLN A 320 22.97 1.35 13.35
N ALA A 321 22.72 0.05 13.07
CA ALA A 321 21.73 -0.33 12.05
C ALA A 321 20.32 0.14 12.43
N ILE A 322 19.91 -0.07 13.66
CA ILE A 322 18.61 0.36 14.17
C ILE A 322 18.51 1.89 14.22
N GLU A 323 19.59 2.58 14.61
CA GLU A 323 19.63 4.05 14.62
C GLU A 323 19.41 4.61 13.19
N VAL A 324 20.13 4.07 12.20
CA VAL A 324 19.97 4.47 10.80
C VAL A 324 18.55 4.15 10.31
N ALA A 325 18.02 2.97 10.60
CA ALA A 325 16.65 2.60 10.23
C ALA A 325 15.60 3.52 10.88
N ASN A 326 15.73 3.85 12.16
CA ASN A 326 14.84 4.80 12.83
C ASN A 326 14.90 6.22 12.22
N ARG A 327 16.07 6.63 11.72
CA ARG A 327 16.21 7.92 11.01
C ARG A 327 15.57 7.91 9.63
N ILE A 328 15.58 6.75 8.94
CA ILE A 328 14.86 6.58 7.67
C ILE A 328 13.36 6.55 7.92
N ALA A 329 12.91 5.96 9.02
CA ALA A 329 11.50 5.80 9.40
C ALA A 329 10.66 5.12 8.30
N PRO A 330 11.03 3.92 7.83
CA PRO A 330 10.45 3.31 6.64
C PRO A 330 9.01 2.81 6.86
N GLU A 331 8.24 2.74 5.77
CA GLU A 331 6.96 2.04 5.75
C GLU A 331 7.14 0.55 6.16
N HIS A 332 8.15 -0.12 5.58
CA HIS A 332 8.44 -1.52 5.86
C HIS A 332 9.88 -1.68 6.32
N LEU A 333 10.06 -2.31 7.48
CA LEU A 333 11.37 -2.67 8.02
C LEU A 333 11.48 -4.20 8.09
N GLU A 334 12.53 -4.75 7.52
CA GLU A 334 12.84 -6.17 7.59
C GLU A 334 14.10 -6.39 8.43
N LEU A 335 14.01 -7.25 9.42
CA LEU A 335 15.14 -7.68 10.24
C LEU A 335 15.58 -9.08 9.80
N MET A 336 16.38 -9.17 8.73
CA MET A 336 16.96 -10.41 8.22
C MET A 336 18.23 -10.76 9.01
N ILE A 337 18.06 -11.07 10.29
CA ILE A 337 19.12 -11.34 11.26
C ILE A 337 18.81 -12.59 12.10
N ALA A 338 19.82 -13.20 12.70
CA ALA A 338 19.66 -14.44 13.46
C ALA A 338 18.70 -14.30 14.65
N GLU A 339 18.79 -13.22 15.41
CA GLU A 339 18.01 -12.99 16.62
C GLU A 339 17.32 -11.60 16.57
N PRO A 340 16.16 -11.45 15.92
CA PRO A 340 15.49 -10.15 15.79
C PRO A 340 14.79 -9.66 17.06
N ALA A 341 14.34 -10.55 17.94
CA ALA A 341 13.51 -10.21 19.09
C ALA A 341 14.10 -9.12 20.02
N PRO A 342 15.39 -9.15 20.42
CA PRO A 342 15.95 -8.11 21.27
C PRO A 342 16.00 -6.71 20.62
N TRP A 343 15.95 -6.65 19.27
CA TRP A 343 16.05 -5.42 18.53
C TRP A 343 14.71 -4.75 18.27
N LEU A 344 13.61 -5.51 18.33
CA LEU A 344 12.24 -4.98 18.16
C LEU A 344 11.93 -3.84 19.11
N GLU A 345 12.37 -3.95 20.37
CA GLU A 345 12.14 -2.91 21.38
C GLU A 345 12.84 -1.59 21.07
N LYS A 346 13.87 -1.61 20.22
CA LYS A 346 14.64 -0.42 19.81
C LYS A 346 14.10 0.20 18.52
N VAL A 347 13.26 -0.50 17.77
CA VAL A 347 12.57 0.04 16.59
C VAL A 347 11.48 1.00 17.05
N ARG A 348 11.51 2.24 16.56
CA ARG A 348 10.58 3.29 16.96
C ARG A 348 9.75 3.84 15.80
N HIS A 349 10.30 3.81 14.60
CA HIS A 349 9.75 4.52 13.45
C HIS A 349 9.70 3.58 12.23
N ALA A 350 8.78 2.60 12.27
CA ALA A 350 8.49 1.74 11.14
C ALA A 350 6.98 1.48 11.08
N GLY A 351 6.41 1.47 9.89
CA GLY A 351 4.99 1.16 9.70
C GLY A 351 4.68 -0.31 9.97
N ALA A 352 5.53 -1.22 9.46
CA ALA A 352 5.47 -2.65 9.72
C ALA A 352 6.88 -3.22 9.90
N VAL A 353 7.04 -4.23 10.78
CA VAL A 353 8.32 -4.89 11.03
C VAL A 353 8.19 -6.38 10.75
N PHE A 354 9.09 -6.90 9.92
CA PHE A 354 9.18 -8.30 9.55
C PHE A 354 10.46 -8.90 10.11
N CYS A 355 10.39 -10.09 10.72
CA CYS A 355 11.48 -10.65 11.51
C CYS A 355 11.88 -12.04 11.05
N GLY A 356 13.17 -12.24 10.81
CA GLY A 356 13.78 -13.52 10.50
C GLY A 356 14.24 -13.66 9.04
N TYR A 357 15.08 -14.67 8.80
CA TYR A 357 15.70 -14.85 7.48
C TYR A 357 14.73 -15.27 6.37
N GLN A 358 13.59 -15.86 6.73
CA GLN A 358 12.64 -16.43 5.76
C GLN A 358 11.37 -15.57 5.59
N ILE A 359 11.35 -14.39 6.18
CA ILE A 359 10.19 -13.49 6.15
C ILE A 359 10.61 -12.22 5.45
N GLY A 360 10.76 -12.28 4.12
CA GLY A 360 10.88 -11.11 3.30
C GLY A 360 9.54 -10.68 2.70
N ARG A 361 9.44 -9.46 2.14
CA ARG A 361 8.24 -8.98 1.45
C ARG A 361 7.82 -9.85 0.27
N ALA A 362 8.76 -10.49 -0.41
CA ALA A 362 8.45 -11.46 -1.45
C ALA A 362 7.61 -12.63 -0.91
N SER A 363 7.87 -13.08 0.34
CA SER A 363 7.07 -14.11 1.00
C SER A 363 5.80 -13.55 1.67
N CYS A 364 5.73 -12.24 1.95
CA CYS A 364 4.55 -11.59 2.49
C CYS A 364 3.44 -11.42 1.46
N ARG A 365 3.75 -11.37 0.16
CA ARG A 365 2.73 -11.45 -0.91
C ARG A 365 1.92 -12.76 -0.85
N GLU A 366 2.47 -13.82 -0.25
CA GLU A 366 1.77 -15.08 0.00
C GLU A 366 1.09 -15.14 1.38
N ARG A 367 1.33 -14.14 2.26
CA ARG A 367 0.81 -14.10 3.64
C ARG A 367 -0.18 -12.98 3.89
N VAL A 368 -0.42 -12.13 2.89
CA VAL A 368 -1.37 -11.02 2.95
C VAL A 368 -2.45 -11.23 1.91
#